data_35120b53b917856a3c8c4ada19e3f2e6
#
_entry.id   35120b53b917856a3c8c4ada19e3f2e6
#
_cell.length_a   1.000
_cell.length_b   1.000
_cell.length_c   1.000
_cell.angle_alpha   90.00
_cell.angle_beta   90.00
_cell.angle_gamma   90.00
#
_symmetry.space_group_name_H-M   'P 1'
#
loop_
_entity.id
_entity.type
_entity.pdbx_description
1 polymer ?
#
loop_
_entity_poly.entity_id
_entity_poly.type
_entity_poly.pdbx_seq_one_letter_code
_entity_poly.pdbx_strand_id
1 'polypeptide(L)'
;MKRLLTGLKPTGNLTLGNYIGAIKPLVDLANTNEYEILLFVADLHALTVYQEPDLLRDRIKKFIAMYLACGVDPSKVTIYIQSDNTYIPAISWILECNTYYGEASRMIQFKEKSKCCDNFSIGLLTYPVLMAADILYCDADFVPVGVDQKQHVELARDIAIRFNKKYGETFNIPAPLITKLGTKIKDLKHPDKKMSKSEDNPSGVISLFDEPSSIIKKIKGATTDSDNLVYFDEENKPGISNLLNIASVMTGRSIDDLVSEFKNSGYGTFKTYVGEVTANKISEIQEKYNKLLNSSEIDEILNSGLNKSINLAKTKYEDMKKKVGLN
;
A
#
# COMPACT_ATOMS: atom_id res chain seq x y z
N MET A 1 -22.12 -1.85 -7.21
CA MET A 1 -20.81 -2.46 -6.89
C MET A 1 -20.31 -1.77 -5.63
N LYS A 2 -19.70 -2.51 -4.69
CA LYS A 2 -19.14 -1.90 -3.51
C LYS A 2 -17.83 -1.19 -3.83
N ARG A 3 -17.57 -0.07 -3.15
CA ARG A 3 -16.39 0.75 -3.42
C ARG A 3 -15.29 0.48 -2.41
N LEU A 4 -14.08 0.31 -2.91
CA LEU A 4 -12.87 0.09 -2.14
C LEU A 4 -11.89 1.23 -2.39
N LEU A 5 -11.40 1.85 -1.32
CA LEU A 5 -10.37 2.89 -1.39
C LEU A 5 -9.06 2.40 -0.79
N THR A 6 -7.96 2.62 -1.50
CA THR A 6 -6.61 2.35 -0.97
C THR A 6 -5.66 3.49 -1.32
N GLY A 7 -4.79 3.84 -0.40
CA GLY A 7 -3.82 4.92 -0.55
C GLY A 7 -2.38 4.42 -0.53
N LEU A 8 -1.53 5.04 -1.34
CA LEU A 8 -0.11 4.74 -1.46
C LEU A 8 0.72 5.95 -1.03
N LYS A 9 1.49 5.79 0.03
CA LYS A 9 2.43 6.84 0.41
C LYS A 9 3.70 6.77 -0.47
N PRO A 10 4.05 7.81 -1.24
CA PRO A 10 5.19 7.80 -2.18
C PRO A 10 6.52 8.01 -1.45
N THR A 11 6.86 7.12 -0.50
CA THR A 11 8.08 7.23 0.32
C THR A 11 8.93 5.96 0.23
N GLY A 12 10.24 6.16 0.02
CA GLY A 12 11.24 5.09 -0.07
C GLY A 12 11.08 4.20 -1.30
N ASN A 13 11.99 3.23 -1.48
CA ASN A 13 11.95 2.28 -2.59
C ASN A 13 10.98 1.13 -2.31
N LEU A 14 10.30 0.65 -3.36
CA LEU A 14 9.44 -0.51 -3.26
C LEU A 14 10.27 -1.80 -3.20
N THR A 15 9.90 -2.67 -2.27
CA THR A 15 10.57 -3.96 -2.04
C THR A 15 9.72 -5.12 -2.54
N LEU A 16 10.34 -6.30 -2.67
CA LEU A 16 9.64 -7.56 -2.92
C LEU A 16 8.51 -7.79 -1.90
N GLY A 17 8.74 -7.42 -0.62
CA GLY A 17 7.72 -7.47 0.42
C GLY A 17 6.51 -6.56 0.15
N ASN A 18 6.72 -5.38 -0.47
CA ASN A 18 5.61 -4.52 -0.91
C ASN A 18 4.85 -5.12 -2.10
N TYR A 19 5.57 -5.69 -3.06
CA TYR A 19 4.96 -6.37 -4.21
C TYR A 19 4.06 -7.51 -3.76
N ILE A 20 4.60 -8.47 -3.00
CA ILE A 20 3.87 -9.66 -2.55
C ILE A 20 2.80 -9.32 -1.50
N GLY A 21 3.11 -8.40 -0.58
CA GLY A 21 2.24 -8.11 0.56
C GLY A 21 1.13 -7.10 0.30
N ALA A 22 1.22 -6.30 -0.76
CA ALA A 22 0.25 -5.24 -1.03
C ALA A 22 -0.16 -5.13 -2.52
N ILE A 23 0.81 -5.05 -3.45
CA ILE A 23 0.49 -4.77 -4.85
C ILE A 23 -0.18 -5.98 -5.51
N LYS A 24 0.40 -7.17 -5.41
CA LYS A 24 -0.16 -8.39 -5.99
C LYS A 24 -1.57 -8.70 -5.48
N PRO A 25 -1.85 -8.64 -4.16
CA PRO A 25 -3.20 -8.78 -3.65
C PRO A 25 -4.20 -7.74 -4.19
N LEU A 26 -3.77 -6.49 -4.39
CA LEU A 26 -4.61 -5.47 -5.02
C LEU A 26 -4.94 -5.84 -6.47
N VAL A 27 -3.93 -6.31 -7.23
CA VAL A 27 -4.13 -6.80 -8.60
C VAL A 27 -5.10 -7.98 -8.64
N ASP A 28 -4.94 -8.94 -7.73
CA ASP A 28 -5.82 -10.10 -7.65
C ASP A 28 -7.26 -9.67 -7.32
N LEU A 29 -7.41 -8.77 -6.36
CA LEU A 29 -8.71 -8.24 -5.98
C LEU A 29 -9.37 -7.46 -7.14
N ALA A 30 -8.60 -6.65 -7.88
CA ALA A 30 -9.11 -5.94 -9.06
C ALA A 30 -9.59 -6.91 -10.16
N ASN A 31 -8.96 -8.08 -10.26
CA ASN A 31 -9.33 -9.10 -11.24
C ASN A 31 -10.61 -9.88 -10.88
N THR A 32 -11.09 -9.81 -9.63
CA THR A 32 -12.39 -10.41 -9.26
C THR A 32 -13.57 -9.63 -9.84
N ASN A 33 -13.38 -8.35 -10.17
CA ASN A 33 -14.41 -7.41 -10.58
C ASN A 33 -15.58 -7.25 -9.57
N GLU A 34 -15.32 -7.55 -8.30
CA GLU A 34 -16.32 -7.44 -7.22
C GLU A 34 -16.43 -6.01 -6.68
N TYR A 35 -15.35 -5.20 -6.87
CA TYR A 35 -15.21 -3.88 -6.28
C TYR A 35 -14.94 -2.81 -7.34
N GLU A 36 -15.51 -1.63 -7.14
CA GLU A 36 -15.02 -0.39 -7.75
C GLU A 36 -13.84 0.10 -6.93
N ILE A 37 -12.61 -0.02 -7.47
CA ILE A 37 -11.39 0.28 -6.73
C ILE A 37 -10.88 1.68 -7.08
N LEU A 38 -10.66 2.50 -6.06
CA LEU A 38 -9.96 3.78 -6.14
C LEU A 38 -8.59 3.63 -5.45
N LEU A 39 -7.54 4.00 -6.16
CA LEU A 39 -6.17 3.97 -5.72
C LEU A 39 -5.59 5.39 -5.80
N PHE A 40 -5.21 5.99 -4.69
CA PHE A 40 -4.62 7.32 -4.71
C PHE A 40 -3.18 7.34 -4.20
N VAL A 41 -2.39 8.23 -4.76
CA VAL A 41 -1.06 8.54 -4.24
C VAL A 41 -1.21 9.58 -3.14
N ALA A 42 -0.89 9.19 -1.92
CA ALA A 42 -1.08 9.97 -0.69
C ALA A 42 0.08 10.97 -0.49
N ASP A 43 0.23 11.92 -1.39
CA ASP A 43 1.28 12.91 -1.39
C ASP A 43 1.06 14.00 -0.34
N LEU A 44 -0.19 14.43 -0.08
CA LEU A 44 -0.50 15.32 1.04
C LEU A 44 -0.14 14.68 2.38
N HIS A 45 -0.39 13.39 2.55
CA HIS A 45 0.04 12.67 3.75
C HIS A 45 1.57 12.56 3.86
N ALA A 46 2.30 12.64 2.75
CA ALA A 46 3.76 12.64 2.78
C ALA A 46 4.32 13.91 3.43
N LEU A 47 3.61 15.04 3.30
CA LEU A 47 4.01 16.34 3.85
C LEU A 47 4.00 16.44 5.38
N THR A 48 3.43 15.44 6.07
CA THR A 48 3.53 15.35 7.55
C THR A 48 4.97 15.22 8.06
N VAL A 49 5.90 14.89 7.16
CA VAL A 49 7.35 14.87 7.38
C VAL A 49 7.97 15.64 6.22
N TYR A 50 9.07 16.35 6.47
CA TYR A 50 9.76 17.09 5.42
C TYR A 50 10.04 16.19 4.20
N GLN A 51 9.71 16.69 3.03
CA GLN A 51 10.03 16.07 1.74
C GLN A 51 10.84 17.07 0.90
N GLU A 52 11.89 16.59 0.28
CA GLU A 52 12.58 17.37 -0.74
C GLU A 52 11.67 17.46 -1.97
N PRO A 53 11.35 18.69 -2.49
CA PRO A 53 10.28 18.87 -3.48
C PRO A 53 10.50 18.10 -4.80
N ASP A 54 11.73 18.14 -5.33
CA ASP A 54 12.06 17.47 -6.59
C ASP A 54 12.02 15.95 -6.46
N LEU A 55 12.50 15.45 -5.31
CA LEU A 55 12.41 14.01 -5.01
C LEU A 55 10.97 13.53 -4.81
N LEU A 56 10.10 14.36 -4.21
CA LEU A 56 8.70 13.99 -4.05
C LEU A 56 8.00 13.86 -5.41
N ARG A 57 8.18 14.85 -6.30
CA ARG A 57 7.61 14.84 -7.66
C ARG A 57 8.08 13.61 -8.46
N ASP A 58 9.38 13.35 -8.45
CA ASP A 58 9.98 12.21 -9.13
C ASP A 58 9.45 10.88 -8.57
N ARG A 59 9.34 10.76 -7.24
CA ARG A 59 8.82 9.57 -6.57
C ARG A 59 7.36 9.29 -6.92
N ILE A 60 6.49 10.29 -6.97
CA ILE A 60 5.08 10.11 -7.33
C ILE A 60 4.96 9.41 -8.68
N LYS A 61 5.63 9.93 -9.72
CA LYS A 61 5.60 9.35 -11.06
C LYS A 61 6.19 7.92 -11.08
N LYS A 62 7.31 7.70 -10.42
CA LYS A 62 7.97 6.40 -10.31
C LYS A 62 7.11 5.36 -9.57
N PHE A 63 6.40 5.79 -8.51
CA PHE A 63 5.48 4.89 -7.79
C PHE A 63 4.34 4.41 -8.68
N ILE A 64 3.69 5.33 -9.40
CA ILE A 64 2.60 4.99 -10.30
C ILE A 64 3.09 4.04 -11.41
N ALA A 65 4.21 4.38 -12.06
CA ALA A 65 4.83 3.51 -13.07
C ALA A 65 5.10 2.09 -12.53
N MET A 66 5.59 1.97 -11.29
CA MET A 66 5.88 0.68 -10.68
C MET A 66 4.60 -0.11 -10.38
N TYR A 67 3.54 0.53 -9.90
CA TYR A 67 2.26 -0.15 -9.65
C TYR A 67 1.64 -0.68 -10.95
N LEU A 68 1.64 0.12 -12.01
CA LEU A 68 1.20 -0.30 -13.35
C LEU A 68 2.07 -1.45 -13.89
N ALA A 69 3.39 -1.34 -13.75
CA ALA A 69 4.33 -2.40 -14.17
C ALA A 69 4.12 -3.72 -13.42
N CYS A 70 3.75 -3.63 -12.13
CA CYS A 70 3.40 -4.79 -11.31
C CYS A 70 2.04 -5.42 -11.66
N GLY A 71 1.28 -4.83 -12.60
CA GLY A 71 0.04 -5.39 -13.13
C GLY A 71 -1.25 -4.73 -12.65
N VAL A 72 -1.19 -3.56 -12.00
CA VAL A 72 -2.40 -2.78 -11.71
C VAL A 72 -2.98 -2.30 -13.03
N ASP A 73 -4.21 -2.72 -13.33
CA ASP A 73 -4.91 -2.43 -14.58
C ASP A 73 -5.73 -1.14 -14.43
N PRO A 74 -5.40 -0.05 -15.16
CA PRO A 74 -6.11 1.21 -15.07
C PRO A 74 -7.55 1.16 -15.60
N SER A 75 -7.92 0.12 -16.35
CA SER A 75 -9.30 -0.11 -16.75
C SER A 75 -10.20 -0.60 -15.61
N LYS A 76 -9.58 -1.20 -14.57
CA LYS A 76 -10.26 -1.77 -13.39
C LYS A 76 -10.06 -0.95 -12.12
N VAL A 77 -8.99 -0.16 -12.07
CA VAL A 77 -8.60 0.64 -10.91
C VAL A 77 -8.51 2.10 -11.29
N THR A 78 -9.28 2.95 -10.64
CA THR A 78 -9.19 4.40 -10.81
C THR A 78 -7.97 4.92 -10.06
N ILE A 79 -6.99 5.50 -10.77
CA ILE A 79 -5.72 5.95 -10.18
C ILE A 79 -5.62 7.47 -10.28
N TYR A 80 -5.32 8.15 -9.16
CA TYR A 80 -5.16 9.61 -9.13
C TYR A 80 -4.17 10.04 -8.04
N ILE A 81 -3.71 11.31 -8.13
CA ILE A 81 -2.87 11.95 -7.11
C ILE A 81 -3.79 12.72 -6.15
N GLN A 82 -3.59 12.55 -4.85
CA GLN A 82 -4.44 13.14 -3.82
C GLN A 82 -4.49 14.68 -3.91
N SER A 83 -3.32 15.32 -4.05
CA SER A 83 -3.21 16.78 -4.09
C SER A 83 -3.88 17.43 -5.31
N ASP A 84 -4.05 16.70 -6.41
CA ASP A 84 -4.71 17.21 -7.61
C ASP A 84 -6.23 17.36 -7.40
N ASN A 85 -6.80 16.61 -6.44
CA ASN A 85 -8.21 16.76 -6.06
C ASN A 85 -8.38 17.82 -4.95
N THR A 86 -8.56 19.06 -5.36
CA THR A 86 -8.66 20.21 -4.46
C THR A 86 -9.87 20.20 -3.50
N TYR A 87 -10.86 19.35 -3.74
CA TYR A 87 -11.99 19.18 -2.83
C TYR A 87 -11.65 18.40 -1.56
N ILE A 88 -10.65 17.52 -1.60
CA ILE A 88 -10.27 16.69 -0.43
C ILE A 88 -9.86 17.56 0.76
N PRO A 89 -8.94 18.54 0.64
CA PRO A 89 -8.62 19.44 1.74
C PRO A 89 -9.81 20.28 2.23
N ALA A 90 -10.71 20.68 1.32
CA ALA A 90 -11.91 21.43 1.69
C ALA A 90 -12.90 20.56 2.50
N ILE A 91 -13.07 19.30 2.12
CA ILE A 91 -13.83 18.30 2.88
C ILE A 91 -13.18 18.06 4.23
N SER A 92 -11.84 17.90 4.27
CA SER A 92 -11.08 17.70 5.50
C SER A 92 -11.35 18.81 6.51
N TRP A 93 -11.35 20.07 6.07
CA TRP A 93 -11.66 21.20 6.95
C TRP A 93 -13.04 21.08 7.63
N ILE A 94 -14.09 20.73 6.87
CA ILE A 94 -15.43 20.55 7.43
C ILE A 94 -15.45 19.38 8.43
N LEU A 95 -14.73 18.29 8.14
CA LEU A 95 -14.60 17.15 9.04
C LEU A 95 -13.77 17.46 10.30
N GLU A 96 -12.71 18.29 10.16
CA GLU A 96 -11.91 18.76 11.30
C GLU A 96 -12.77 19.57 12.30
N CYS A 97 -13.69 20.41 11.78
CA CYS A 97 -14.66 21.12 12.62
C CYS A 97 -15.67 20.19 13.31
N ASN A 98 -15.75 18.94 12.92
CA ASN A 98 -16.59 17.90 13.51
C ASN A 98 -15.79 16.79 14.22
N THR A 99 -14.48 17.00 14.44
CA THR A 99 -13.58 16.07 15.13
C THR A 99 -13.09 16.70 16.43
N TYR A 100 -13.08 15.91 17.51
CA TYR A 100 -12.63 16.43 18.79
C TYR A 100 -11.11 16.25 18.96
N TYR A 101 -10.46 17.25 19.57
CA TYR A 101 -9.03 17.20 19.90
C TYR A 101 -8.65 15.92 20.65
N GLY A 102 -9.47 15.50 21.63
CA GLY A 102 -9.21 14.28 22.39
C GLY A 102 -9.24 12.99 21.57
N GLU A 103 -9.93 12.95 20.41
CA GLU A 103 -9.93 11.82 19.49
C GLU A 103 -8.64 11.81 18.67
N ALA A 104 -8.28 12.93 18.05
CA ALA A 104 -7.07 13.07 17.25
C ALA A 104 -5.79 12.83 18.09
N SER A 105 -5.71 13.41 19.30
CA SER A 105 -4.55 13.28 20.18
C SER A 105 -4.36 11.88 20.79
N ARG A 106 -5.41 11.04 20.80
CA ARG A 106 -5.33 9.64 21.25
C ARG A 106 -4.89 8.66 20.18
N MET A 107 -4.76 9.07 18.92
CA MET A 107 -4.30 8.21 17.83
C MET A 107 -2.92 7.62 18.15
N ILE A 108 -2.79 6.30 18.00
CA ILE A 108 -1.55 5.57 18.35
C ILE A 108 -0.36 6.12 17.56
N GLN A 109 -0.51 6.28 16.25
CA GLN A 109 0.56 6.79 15.40
C GLN A 109 0.94 8.25 15.70
N PHE A 110 -0.01 9.09 16.14
CA PHE A 110 0.30 10.43 16.62
C PHE A 110 1.18 10.36 17.87
N LYS A 111 0.78 9.53 18.86
CA LYS A 111 1.55 9.37 20.10
C LYS A 111 2.95 8.82 19.88
N GLU A 112 3.11 7.88 18.95
CA GLU A 112 4.43 7.30 18.64
C GLU A 112 5.34 8.32 17.95
N LYS A 113 4.86 8.98 16.91
CA LYS A 113 5.66 9.93 16.13
C LYS A 113 5.96 11.23 16.87
N SER A 114 5.03 11.74 17.70
CA SER A 114 5.24 12.95 18.50
C SER A 114 6.26 12.77 19.62
N LYS A 115 6.49 11.54 20.09
CA LYS A 115 7.56 11.25 21.08
C LYS A 115 8.98 11.33 20.50
N CYS A 116 9.12 11.18 19.21
CA CYS A 116 10.42 11.16 18.55
C CYS A 116 10.91 12.55 18.12
N CYS A 117 10.13 13.60 18.35
CA CYS A 117 10.45 14.97 17.90
C CYS A 117 10.01 15.97 18.95
N ASP A 118 10.89 16.92 19.29
CA ASP A 118 10.55 18.03 20.20
C ASP A 118 9.52 18.97 19.58
N ASN A 119 9.51 19.08 18.24
CA ASN A 119 8.55 19.88 17.50
C ASN A 119 7.91 19.02 16.41
N PHE A 120 6.58 18.97 16.38
CA PHE A 120 5.80 18.29 15.35
C PHE A 120 4.78 19.28 14.73
N SER A 121 4.44 19.05 13.45
CA SER A 121 3.48 19.89 12.76
C SER A 121 2.04 19.61 13.20
N ILE A 122 1.16 20.61 13.07
CA ILE A 122 -0.29 20.42 13.24
C ILE A 122 -0.80 19.33 12.28
N GLY A 123 -0.25 19.25 11.06
CA GLY A 123 -0.58 18.20 10.10
C GLY A 123 -0.35 16.78 10.64
N LEU A 124 0.60 16.56 11.56
CA LEU A 124 0.77 15.26 12.21
C LEU A 124 -0.39 14.94 13.17
N LEU A 125 -1.04 15.93 13.76
CA LEU A 125 -2.23 15.74 14.59
C LEU A 125 -3.49 15.54 13.75
N THR A 126 -3.62 16.27 12.62
CA THR A 126 -4.87 16.33 11.83
C THR A 126 -4.90 15.39 10.62
N TYR A 127 -3.74 14.79 10.20
CA TYR A 127 -3.75 13.87 9.05
C TYR A 127 -4.74 12.70 9.15
N PRO A 128 -5.13 12.19 10.35
CA PRO A 128 -6.17 11.16 10.42
C PRO A 128 -7.54 11.67 9.94
N VAL A 129 -7.79 12.97 10.07
CA VAL A 129 -9.02 13.59 9.55
C VAL A 129 -8.94 13.80 8.04
N LEU A 130 -7.75 14.15 7.51
CA LEU A 130 -7.51 14.14 6.06
C LEU A 130 -7.72 12.72 5.49
N MET A 131 -7.26 11.68 6.17
CA MET A 131 -7.55 10.30 5.76
C MET A 131 -9.06 9.98 5.83
N ALA A 132 -9.78 10.50 6.83
CA ALA A 132 -11.23 10.39 6.86
C ALA A 132 -11.88 11.10 5.67
N ALA A 133 -11.36 12.26 5.23
CA ALA A 133 -11.82 12.94 4.02
C ALA A 133 -11.59 12.09 2.77
N ASP A 134 -10.42 11.46 2.62
CA ASP A 134 -10.14 10.53 1.52
C ASP A 134 -11.14 9.38 1.45
N ILE A 135 -11.56 8.85 2.59
CA ILE A 135 -12.48 7.71 2.68
C ILE A 135 -13.93 8.15 2.41
N LEU A 136 -14.33 9.27 3.00
CA LEU A 136 -15.74 9.67 3.05
C LEU A 136 -16.19 10.42 1.80
N TYR A 137 -15.29 11.11 1.08
CA TYR A 137 -15.70 11.84 -0.12
C TYR A 137 -16.24 10.92 -1.22
N CYS A 138 -15.71 9.71 -1.30
CA CYS A 138 -16.08 8.76 -2.33
C CYS A 138 -17.07 7.69 -1.85
N ASP A 139 -17.62 7.82 -0.62
CA ASP A 139 -18.48 6.80 0.00
C ASP A 139 -17.87 5.39 -0.08
N ALA A 140 -16.62 5.25 0.32
CA ALA A 140 -15.96 3.96 0.34
C ALA A 140 -16.67 3.00 1.31
N ASP A 141 -17.05 1.82 0.82
CA ASP A 141 -17.59 0.75 1.66
C ASP A 141 -16.47 0.07 2.44
N PHE A 142 -15.30 -0.10 1.80
CA PHE A 142 -14.16 -0.81 2.37
C PHE A 142 -12.85 -0.06 2.19
N VAL A 143 -12.01 -0.16 3.22
CA VAL A 143 -10.64 0.33 3.22
C VAL A 143 -9.70 -0.80 3.62
N PRO A 144 -8.88 -1.36 2.70
CA PRO A 144 -7.89 -2.38 3.02
C PRO A 144 -6.79 -1.75 3.88
N VAL A 145 -6.67 -2.20 5.11
CA VAL A 145 -5.70 -1.67 6.06
C VAL A 145 -5.03 -2.75 6.87
N GLY A 146 -3.78 -2.52 7.23
CA GLY A 146 -3.11 -3.28 8.28
C GLY A 146 -3.73 -3.00 9.66
N VAL A 147 -3.40 -3.84 10.62
CA VAL A 147 -3.92 -3.72 12.00
C VAL A 147 -3.58 -2.36 12.62
N ASP A 148 -2.41 -1.80 12.30
CA ASP A 148 -1.92 -0.49 12.76
C ASP A 148 -2.72 0.70 12.20
N GLN A 149 -3.39 0.53 11.05
CA GLN A 149 -4.21 1.56 10.41
C GLN A 149 -5.71 1.42 10.74
N LYS A 150 -6.12 0.34 11.42
CA LYS A 150 -7.52 0.11 11.77
C LYS A 150 -8.12 1.29 12.54
N GLN A 151 -7.36 1.86 13.47
CA GLN A 151 -7.80 3.00 14.28
C GLN A 151 -8.16 4.23 13.44
N HIS A 152 -7.50 4.46 12.30
CA HIS A 152 -7.83 5.56 11.40
C HIS A 152 -9.18 5.37 10.72
N VAL A 153 -9.48 4.14 10.30
CA VAL A 153 -10.79 3.82 9.72
C VAL A 153 -11.91 3.95 10.76
N GLU A 154 -11.66 3.53 12.01
CA GLU A 154 -12.61 3.73 13.11
C GLU A 154 -12.86 5.22 13.37
N LEU A 155 -11.84 6.07 13.34
CA LEU A 155 -12.02 7.51 13.44
C LEU A 155 -12.88 8.06 12.30
N ALA A 156 -12.67 7.63 11.06
CA ALA A 156 -13.48 8.03 9.92
C ALA A 156 -14.96 7.61 10.11
N ARG A 157 -15.21 6.42 10.67
CA ARG A 157 -16.55 5.94 11.02
C ARG A 157 -17.22 6.83 12.07
N ASP A 158 -16.50 7.16 13.15
CA ASP A 158 -17.03 7.99 14.25
C ASP A 158 -17.38 9.40 13.75
N ILE A 159 -16.54 9.98 12.89
CA ILE A 159 -16.80 11.27 12.24
C ILE A 159 -18.05 11.19 11.36
N ALA A 160 -18.15 10.15 10.51
CA ALA A 160 -19.30 9.97 9.61
C ALA A 160 -20.61 9.80 10.38
N ILE A 161 -20.64 8.97 11.43
CA ILE A 161 -21.82 8.75 12.28
C ILE A 161 -22.24 10.07 12.95
N ARG A 162 -21.28 10.81 13.49
CA ARG A 162 -21.52 12.10 14.14
C ARG A 162 -22.06 13.13 13.18
N PHE A 163 -21.48 13.24 11.98
CA PHE A 163 -21.90 14.15 10.94
C PHE A 163 -23.31 13.82 10.46
N ASN A 164 -23.57 12.56 10.16
CA ASN A 164 -24.90 12.09 9.73
C ASN A 164 -25.96 12.38 10.80
N LYS A 165 -25.65 12.16 12.08
CA LYS A 165 -26.57 12.47 13.18
C LYS A 165 -26.87 13.96 13.32
N LYS A 166 -25.88 14.82 13.05
CA LYS A 166 -26.00 16.27 13.26
C LYS A 166 -26.62 17.00 12.07
N TYR A 167 -26.29 16.56 10.86
CA TYR A 167 -26.64 17.29 9.63
C TYR A 167 -27.49 16.47 8.64
N GLY A 168 -27.89 15.24 8.99
CA GLY A 168 -28.60 14.31 8.13
C GLY A 168 -27.68 13.38 7.35
N GLU A 169 -28.24 12.29 6.85
CA GLU A 169 -27.48 11.26 6.11
C GLU A 169 -26.67 11.86 4.96
N THR A 170 -25.36 11.69 5.01
CA THR A 170 -24.38 12.28 4.10
C THR A 170 -23.34 11.27 3.66
N PHE A 171 -22.86 10.44 4.59
CA PHE A 171 -21.77 9.50 4.37
C PHE A 171 -22.21 8.06 4.56
N ASN A 172 -21.73 7.18 3.70
CA ASN A 172 -21.67 5.76 4.02
C ASN A 172 -20.69 5.53 5.18
N ILE A 173 -21.00 4.54 6.02
CA ILE A 173 -20.12 4.19 7.13
C ILE A 173 -19.11 3.15 6.64
N PRO A 174 -17.83 3.50 6.47
CA PRO A 174 -16.83 2.61 5.90
C PRO A 174 -16.51 1.45 6.85
N ALA A 175 -16.05 0.32 6.32
CA ALA A 175 -15.56 -0.78 7.11
C ALA A 175 -14.07 -1.06 6.80
N PRO A 176 -13.25 -1.34 7.82
CA PRO A 176 -11.89 -1.81 7.55
C PRO A 176 -11.97 -3.21 6.91
N LEU A 177 -11.34 -3.36 5.77
CA LEU A 177 -11.14 -4.67 5.17
C LEU A 177 -9.80 -5.22 5.71
N ILE A 178 -9.90 -5.95 6.82
CA ILE A 178 -8.74 -6.66 7.34
C ILE A 178 -8.56 -7.89 6.45
N THR A 179 -7.95 -7.67 5.32
CA THR A 179 -7.60 -8.77 4.47
C THR A 179 -6.35 -9.43 5.06
N LYS A 180 -6.35 -10.76 5.09
CA LYS A 180 -5.09 -11.51 5.06
C LYS A 180 -4.46 -11.31 3.67
N LEU A 181 -4.49 -10.05 3.16
CA LEU A 181 -3.96 -9.68 1.86
C LEU A 181 -2.45 -9.87 1.91
N GLY A 182 -2.00 -10.83 1.14
CA GLY A 182 -0.61 -11.12 0.89
C GLY A 182 0.13 -11.83 2.02
N THR A 183 0.94 -12.75 1.62
CA THR A 183 1.90 -13.44 2.48
C THR A 183 2.89 -12.41 3.03
N LYS A 184 3.10 -12.39 4.35
CA LYS A 184 4.11 -11.50 4.97
C LYS A 184 5.50 -12.01 4.63
N ILE A 185 6.16 -11.38 3.67
CA ILE A 185 7.54 -11.71 3.33
C ILE A 185 8.48 -11.22 4.43
N LYS A 186 9.36 -12.11 4.84
CA LYS A 186 10.36 -11.88 5.89
C LYS A 186 11.67 -11.42 5.30
N ASP A 187 12.47 -10.73 6.12
CA ASP A 187 13.86 -10.39 5.79
C ASP A 187 14.65 -11.66 5.50
N LEU A 188 15.49 -11.65 4.47
CA LEU A 188 16.26 -12.85 4.06
C LEU A 188 17.34 -13.23 5.07
N LYS A 189 17.82 -12.29 5.87
CA LYS A 189 18.85 -12.53 6.91
C LYS A 189 18.24 -12.74 8.28
N HIS A 190 17.09 -12.13 8.52
CA HIS A 190 16.35 -12.16 9.79
C HIS A 190 14.90 -12.63 9.55
N PRO A 191 14.67 -13.93 9.33
CA PRO A 191 13.35 -14.45 8.96
C PRO A 191 12.30 -14.36 10.08
N ASP A 192 12.67 -13.89 11.25
CA ASP A 192 11.81 -13.47 12.36
C ASP A 192 11.17 -12.08 12.11
N LYS A 193 11.81 -11.23 11.27
CA LYS A 193 11.38 -9.86 10.97
C LYS A 193 10.71 -9.76 9.61
N LYS A 194 9.78 -8.81 9.47
CA LYS A 194 9.19 -8.48 8.16
C LYS A 194 10.23 -7.82 7.27
N MET A 195 10.26 -8.17 5.97
CA MET A 195 11.05 -7.43 4.98
C MET A 195 10.54 -5.99 4.91
N SER A 196 11.30 -5.07 5.44
CA SER A 196 10.96 -3.65 5.52
C SER A 196 12.00 -2.80 4.78
N LYS A 197 11.65 -1.54 4.53
CA LYS A 197 12.52 -0.57 3.86
C LYS A 197 13.67 -0.06 4.74
N SER A 198 13.85 -0.55 5.95
CA SER A 198 14.90 -0.09 6.86
C SER A 198 16.29 -0.40 6.29
N GLU A 199 17.15 0.61 6.27
CA GLU A 199 18.44 0.60 5.59
C GLU A 199 19.53 -0.19 6.33
N ASP A 200 19.23 -0.71 7.52
CA ASP A 200 20.22 -1.33 8.41
C ASP A 200 20.80 -2.64 7.86
N ASN A 201 20.12 -3.31 6.95
CA ASN A 201 20.60 -4.53 6.32
C ASN A 201 20.15 -4.69 4.86
N PRO A 202 20.83 -4.06 3.89
CA PRO A 202 20.45 -4.13 2.48
C PRO A 202 20.56 -5.56 1.88
N SER A 203 21.30 -6.46 2.52
CA SER A 203 21.42 -7.86 2.06
C SER A 203 20.21 -8.73 2.43
N GLY A 204 19.40 -8.31 3.37
CA GLY A 204 18.15 -8.98 3.79
C GLY A 204 16.92 -8.55 3.01
N VAL A 205 17.05 -7.49 2.20
CA VAL A 205 15.92 -6.86 1.48
C VAL A 205 16.14 -6.90 -0.03
N ILE A 206 15.14 -7.32 -0.78
CA ILE A 206 15.13 -7.24 -2.25
C ILE A 206 14.33 -6.00 -2.65
N SER A 207 14.99 -5.07 -3.34
CA SER A 207 14.32 -3.94 -4.00
C SER A 207 13.76 -4.37 -5.36
N LEU A 208 12.63 -3.78 -5.78
CA LEU A 208 12.14 -3.98 -7.15
C LEU A 208 13.05 -3.32 -8.21
N PHE A 209 14.07 -2.60 -7.79
CA PHE A 209 15.10 -2.00 -8.66
C PHE A 209 16.46 -2.73 -8.60
N ASP A 210 16.54 -3.84 -7.86
CA ASP A 210 17.78 -4.62 -7.79
C ASP A 210 18.09 -5.28 -9.13
N GLU A 211 19.38 -5.34 -9.48
CA GLU A 211 19.86 -6.09 -10.62
C GLU A 211 19.64 -7.61 -10.44
N PRO A 212 19.34 -8.37 -11.51
CA PRO A 212 19.06 -9.80 -11.43
C PRO A 212 20.13 -10.61 -10.68
N SER A 213 21.41 -10.32 -10.93
CA SER A 213 22.53 -10.96 -10.25
C SER A 213 22.56 -10.69 -8.74
N SER A 214 22.19 -9.48 -8.33
CA SER A 214 22.06 -9.09 -6.93
C SER A 214 20.92 -9.84 -6.23
N ILE A 215 19.76 -9.97 -6.89
CA ILE A 215 18.60 -10.71 -6.38
C ILE A 215 19.00 -12.16 -6.11
N ILE A 216 19.61 -12.84 -7.11
CA ILE A 216 20.07 -14.23 -6.98
C ILE A 216 21.06 -14.37 -5.82
N LYS A 217 22.01 -13.45 -5.70
CA LYS A 217 23.00 -13.45 -4.62
C LYS A 217 22.36 -13.29 -3.25
N LYS A 218 21.39 -12.37 -3.10
CA LYS A 218 20.68 -12.14 -1.84
C LYS A 218 19.90 -13.39 -1.43
N ILE A 219 19.18 -14.04 -2.35
CA ILE A 219 18.40 -15.25 -2.09
C ILE A 219 19.31 -16.43 -1.75
N LYS A 220 20.40 -16.64 -2.50
CA LYS A 220 21.39 -17.68 -2.17
C LYS A 220 21.97 -17.50 -0.77
N GLY A 221 22.18 -16.25 -0.36
CA GLY A 221 22.67 -15.90 0.98
C GLY A 221 21.60 -15.82 2.07
N ALA A 222 20.34 -16.17 1.82
CA ALA A 222 19.28 -16.14 2.81
C ALA A 222 19.60 -17.11 3.98
N THR A 223 19.24 -16.69 5.21
CA THR A 223 19.40 -17.50 6.40
C THR A 223 18.40 -18.68 6.38
N THR A 224 18.90 -19.88 6.61
CA THR A 224 18.13 -21.13 6.69
C THR A 224 18.70 -21.99 7.82
N ASP A 225 17.92 -22.95 8.28
CA ASP A 225 18.38 -23.98 9.23
C ASP A 225 19.44 -24.90 8.62
N SER A 226 19.88 -25.90 9.37
CA SER A 226 20.94 -26.85 8.99
C SER A 226 20.44 -28.19 8.44
N ASP A 227 19.12 -28.46 8.42
CA ASP A 227 18.55 -29.77 8.05
C ASP A 227 18.73 -30.09 6.56
N ASN A 228 18.89 -29.05 5.73
CA ASN A 228 18.98 -29.17 4.27
C ASN A 228 17.78 -29.86 3.60
N LEU A 229 16.59 -29.82 4.26
CA LEU A 229 15.35 -30.38 3.79
C LEU A 229 14.34 -29.28 3.47
N VAL A 230 13.78 -29.29 2.26
CA VAL A 230 12.80 -28.30 1.81
C VAL A 230 11.38 -28.77 2.18
N TYR A 231 10.81 -28.16 3.21
CA TYR A 231 9.40 -28.29 3.57
C TYR A 231 8.91 -27.03 4.28
N PHE A 232 7.59 -26.85 4.33
CA PHE A 232 6.98 -25.65 4.88
C PHE A 232 6.70 -25.83 6.37
N ASP A 233 7.32 -25.00 7.20
CA ASP A 233 7.10 -24.90 8.64
C ASP A 233 7.54 -23.49 9.08
N GLU A 234 6.56 -22.60 9.31
CA GLU A 234 6.86 -21.20 9.66
C GLU A 234 7.52 -21.05 11.02
N GLU A 235 7.30 -21.98 11.94
CA GLU A 235 7.81 -21.94 13.30
C GLU A 235 9.25 -22.45 13.37
N ASN A 236 9.51 -23.62 12.81
CA ASN A 236 10.81 -24.28 12.93
C ASN A 236 11.76 -24.01 11.74
N LYS A 237 11.19 -23.64 10.56
CA LYS A 237 11.92 -23.36 9.33
C LYS A 237 11.51 -22.02 8.69
N PRO A 238 11.57 -20.91 9.44
CA PRO A 238 11.06 -19.63 8.94
C PRO A 238 11.76 -19.15 7.66
N GLY A 239 13.06 -19.44 7.50
CA GLY A 239 13.83 -19.04 6.33
C GLY A 239 13.40 -19.80 5.07
N ILE A 240 13.27 -21.12 5.13
CA ILE A 240 12.81 -21.92 3.98
C ILE A 240 11.34 -21.66 3.67
N SER A 241 10.50 -21.55 4.69
CA SER A 241 9.08 -21.20 4.52
C SER A 241 8.90 -19.84 3.85
N ASN A 242 9.74 -18.85 4.18
CA ASN A 242 9.76 -17.57 3.50
C ASN A 242 10.16 -17.68 2.01
N LEU A 243 11.16 -18.50 1.69
CA LEU A 243 11.56 -18.74 0.29
C LEU A 243 10.49 -19.51 -0.50
N LEU A 244 9.80 -20.46 0.12
CA LEU A 244 8.64 -21.16 -0.47
C LEU A 244 7.50 -20.18 -0.77
N ASN A 245 7.20 -19.27 0.15
CA ASN A 245 6.22 -18.22 -0.05
C ASN A 245 6.60 -17.31 -1.24
N ILE A 246 7.86 -16.88 -1.33
CA ILE A 246 8.37 -16.08 -2.45
C ILE A 246 8.20 -16.87 -3.76
N ALA A 247 8.69 -18.10 -3.83
CA ALA A 247 8.61 -18.92 -5.03
C ALA A 247 7.16 -19.16 -5.48
N SER A 248 6.25 -19.45 -4.54
CA SER A 248 4.83 -19.65 -4.81
C SER A 248 4.21 -18.43 -5.49
N VAL A 249 4.43 -17.24 -4.95
CA VAL A 249 3.89 -16.00 -5.53
C VAL A 249 4.54 -15.66 -6.88
N MET A 250 5.85 -15.87 -7.03
CA MET A 250 6.56 -15.57 -8.29
C MET A 250 6.15 -16.50 -9.44
N THR A 251 5.83 -17.75 -9.14
CA THR A 251 5.51 -18.76 -10.13
C THR A 251 4.02 -19.07 -10.28
N GLY A 252 3.19 -18.67 -9.32
CA GLY A 252 1.78 -19.05 -9.21
C GLY A 252 1.55 -20.51 -8.80
N ARG A 253 2.60 -21.25 -8.42
CA ARG A 253 2.52 -22.65 -7.99
C ARG A 253 2.17 -22.75 -6.52
N SER A 254 1.50 -23.84 -6.14
CA SER A 254 1.22 -24.12 -4.72
C SER A 254 2.51 -24.41 -3.95
N ILE A 255 2.48 -24.17 -2.63
CA ILE A 255 3.61 -24.52 -1.76
C ILE A 255 3.83 -26.05 -1.77
N ASP A 256 2.76 -26.84 -1.80
CA ASP A 256 2.83 -28.31 -1.81
C ASP A 256 3.51 -28.84 -3.09
N ASP A 257 3.23 -28.25 -4.26
CA ASP A 257 3.92 -28.61 -5.51
C ASP A 257 5.42 -28.31 -5.44
N LEU A 258 5.77 -27.12 -4.90
CA LEU A 258 7.17 -26.74 -4.72
C LEU A 258 7.89 -27.65 -3.72
N VAL A 259 7.27 -27.99 -2.60
CA VAL A 259 7.82 -28.92 -1.62
C VAL A 259 7.99 -30.31 -2.25
N SER A 260 7.00 -30.80 -2.99
CA SER A 260 7.07 -32.12 -3.66
C SER A 260 8.25 -32.20 -4.60
N GLU A 261 8.53 -31.13 -5.37
CA GLU A 261 9.65 -31.07 -6.31
C GLU A 261 11.01 -30.97 -5.60
N PHE A 262 11.11 -30.13 -4.56
CA PHE A 262 12.40 -29.76 -3.98
C PHE A 262 12.76 -30.49 -2.68
N LYS A 263 11.87 -31.34 -2.11
CA LYS A 263 12.08 -32.01 -0.81
C LYS A 263 13.42 -32.76 -0.69
N ASN A 264 13.95 -33.26 -1.81
CA ASN A 264 15.20 -34.05 -1.86
C ASN A 264 16.36 -33.31 -2.54
N SER A 265 16.20 -32.03 -2.91
CA SER A 265 17.19 -31.32 -3.75
C SER A 265 18.23 -30.54 -2.96
N GLY A 266 18.04 -30.39 -1.64
CA GLY A 266 18.87 -29.55 -0.79
C GLY A 266 18.67 -28.04 -1.01
N TYR A 267 19.16 -27.24 -0.03
CA TYR A 267 18.95 -25.79 -0.05
C TYR A 267 19.65 -25.05 -1.18
N GLY A 268 20.80 -25.52 -1.62
CA GLY A 268 21.56 -24.87 -2.70
C GLY A 268 20.78 -24.83 -4.01
N THR A 269 20.19 -25.95 -4.40
CA THR A 269 19.36 -26.07 -5.62
C THR A 269 18.09 -25.26 -5.48
N PHE A 270 17.38 -25.38 -4.34
CA PHE A 270 16.14 -24.64 -4.11
C PHE A 270 16.36 -23.12 -4.09
N LYS A 271 17.36 -22.62 -3.39
CA LYS A 271 17.71 -21.18 -3.36
C LYS A 271 18.09 -20.65 -4.75
N THR A 272 18.77 -21.45 -5.56
CA THR A 272 19.09 -21.08 -6.94
C THR A 272 17.81 -20.90 -7.75
N TYR A 273 16.91 -21.87 -7.72
CA TYR A 273 15.60 -21.79 -8.36
C TYR A 273 14.81 -20.56 -7.93
N VAL A 274 14.64 -20.33 -6.61
CA VAL A 274 13.92 -19.16 -6.07
C VAL A 274 14.57 -17.87 -6.55
N GLY A 275 15.91 -17.81 -6.56
CA GLY A 275 16.66 -16.66 -7.05
C GLY A 275 16.36 -16.35 -8.51
N GLU A 276 16.38 -17.35 -9.37
CA GLU A 276 16.13 -17.22 -10.82
C GLU A 276 14.70 -16.79 -11.13
N VAL A 277 13.70 -17.46 -10.55
CA VAL A 277 12.29 -17.09 -10.80
C VAL A 277 11.95 -15.70 -10.28
N THR A 278 12.55 -15.30 -9.15
CA THR A 278 12.38 -13.95 -8.59
C THR A 278 13.06 -12.90 -9.47
N ALA A 279 14.29 -13.14 -9.90
CA ALA A 279 15.04 -12.25 -10.77
C ALA A 279 14.34 -12.05 -12.12
N ASN A 280 13.88 -13.14 -12.74
CA ASN A 280 13.14 -13.08 -14.00
C ASN A 280 11.87 -12.25 -13.87
N LYS A 281 11.07 -12.49 -12.81
CA LYS A 281 9.83 -11.73 -12.58
C LYS A 281 10.08 -10.26 -12.34
N ILE A 282 11.09 -9.91 -11.56
CA ILE A 282 11.45 -8.51 -11.33
C ILE A 282 11.97 -7.86 -12.62
N SER A 283 12.73 -8.55 -13.44
CA SER A 283 13.19 -8.04 -14.74
C SER A 283 12.03 -7.72 -15.68
N GLU A 284 11.01 -8.60 -15.77
CA GLU A 284 9.77 -8.29 -16.51
C GLU A 284 9.07 -7.03 -16.02
N ILE A 285 9.01 -6.84 -14.70
CA ILE A 285 8.42 -5.64 -14.08
C ILE A 285 9.26 -4.40 -14.43
N GLN A 286 10.59 -4.49 -14.34
CA GLN A 286 11.50 -3.38 -14.68
C GLN A 286 11.42 -2.97 -16.14
N GLU A 287 11.29 -3.91 -17.07
CA GLU A 287 11.09 -3.61 -18.50
C GLU A 287 9.80 -2.82 -18.74
N LYS A 288 8.68 -3.26 -18.13
CA LYS A 288 7.39 -2.54 -18.21
C LYS A 288 7.50 -1.14 -17.57
N TYR A 289 8.12 -1.07 -16.41
CA TYR A 289 8.35 0.20 -15.69
C TYR A 289 9.12 1.21 -16.56
N ASN A 290 10.20 0.80 -17.18
CA ASN A 290 11.00 1.67 -18.05
C ASN A 290 10.23 2.14 -19.29
N LYS A 291 9.36 1.28 -19.88
CA LYS A 291 8.49 1.67 -21.00
C LYS A 291 7.47 2.73 -20.56
N LEU A 292 6.83 2.55 -19.41
CA LEU A 292 5.84 3.48 -18.87
C LEU A 292 6.43 4.86 -18.57
N LEU A 293 7.63 4.92 -17.97
CA LEU A 293 8.28 6.21 -17.68
C LEU A 293 8.59 7.05 -18.91
N ASN A 294 8.78 6.39 -20.09
CA ASN A 294 9.09 7.03 -21.36
C ASN A 294 7.85 7.25 -22.24
N SER A 295 6.64 7.08 -21.70
CA SER A 295 5.37 7.26 -22.42
C SER A 295 4.52 8.35 -21.76
N SER A 296 3.48 8.84 -22.47
CA SER A 296 2.42 9.71 -21.95
C SER A 296 1.30 8.96 -21.21
N GLU A 297 1.36 7.62 -21.20
CA GLU A 297 0.28 6.76 -20.71
C GLU A 297 -0.05 7.04 -19.23
N ILE A 298 0.96 7.31 -18.39
CA ILE A 298 0.76 7.65 -16.98
C ILE A 298 -0.08 8.92 -16.83
N ASP A 299 0.21 9.96 -17.62
CA ASP A 299 -0.47 11.23 -17.54
C ASP A 299 -1.94 11.10 -17.98
N GLU A 300 -2.22 10.27 -18.99
CA GLU A 300 -3.59 9.96 -19.45
C GLU A 300 -4.39 9.19 -18.38
N ILE A 301 -3.79 8.18 -17.76
CA ILE A 301 -4.38 7.41 -16.66
C ILE A 301 -4.72 8.34 -15.49
N LEU A 302 -3.77 9.18 -15.08
CA LEU A 302 -3.96 10.11 -13.97
C LEU A 302 -5.04 11.13 -14.24
N ASN A 303 -5.09 11.72 -15.45
CA ASN A 303 -6.13 12.67 -15.83
C ASN A 303 -7.52 12.03 -15.82
N SER A 304 -7.64 10.80 -16.32
CA SER A 304 -8.90 10.04 -16.27
C SER A 304 -9.35 9.77 -14.83
N GLY A 305 -8.42 9.29 -13.99
CA GLY A 305 -8.71 8.99 -12.58
C GLY A 305 -9.04 10.24 -11.77
N LEU A 306 -8.32 11.34 -12.02
CA LEU A 306 -8.57 12.64 -11.40
C LEU A 306 -9.97 13.17 -11.71
N ASN A 307 -10.38 13.14 -12.98
CA ASN A 307 -11.73 13.59 -13.39
C ASN A 307 -12.81 12.81 -12.64
N LYS A 308 -12.67 11.50 -12.51
CA LYS A 308 -13.62 10.66 -11.76
C LYS A 308 -13.61 11.01 -10.27
N SER A 309 -12.42 11.17 -9.67
CA SER A 309 -12.25 11.55 -8.27
C SER A 309 -12.85 12.93 -7.97
N ILE A 310 -12.59 13.93 -8.83
CA ILE A 310 -13.15 15.29 -8.71
C ILE A 310 -14.68 15.27 -8.76
N ASN A 311 -15.28 14.53 -9.69
CA ASN A 311 -16.74 14.45 -9.81
C ASN A 311 -17.39 13.90 -8.55
N LEU A 312 -16.82 12.84 -7.95
CA LEU A 312 -17.27 12.29 -6.69
C LEU A 312 -17.11 13.30 -5.54
N ALA A 313 -15.92 13.89 -5.43
CA ALA A 313 -15.60 14.82 -4.35
C ALA A 313 -16.41 16.11 -4.43
N LYS A 314 -16.62 16.67 -5.63
CA LYS A 314 -17.45 17.84 -5.84
C LYS A 314 -18.89 17.60 -5.40
N THR A 315 -19.48 16.49 -5.82
CA THR A 315 -20.85 16.12 -5.43
C THR A 315 -20.99 16.02 -3.93
N LYS A 316 -20.05 15.35 -3.27
CA LYS A 316 -20.04 15.19 -1.82
C LYS A 316 -19.83 16.53 -1.10
N TYR A 317 -18.87 17.33 -1.56
CA TYR A 317 -18.58 18.65 -0.98
C TYR A 317 -19.77 19.61 -1.05
N GLU A 318 -20.45 19.67 -2.19
CA GLU A 318 -21.64 20.54 -2.36
C GLU A 318 -22.80 20.08 -1.45
N ASP A 319 -23.02 18.78 -1.29
CA ASP A 319 -24.00 18.26 -0.33
C ASP A 319 -23.63 18.65 1.12
N MET A 320 -22.36 18.48 1.48
CA MET A 320 -21.85 18.87 2.80
C MET A 320 -22.01 20.36 3.05
N LYS A 321 -21.60 21.23 2.10
CA LYS A 321 -21.75 22.69 2.20
C LYS A 321 -23.20 23.08 2.51
N LYS A 322 -24.11 22.56 1.71
CA LYS A 322 -25.54 22.83 1.88
C LYS A 322 -26.04 22.43 3.29
N LYS A 323 -25.62 21.27 3.76
CA LYS A 323 -26.06 20.74 5.06
C LYS A 323 -25.49 21.49 6.25
N VAL A 324 -24.24 21.98 6.15
CA VAL A 324 -23.63 22.80 7.22
C VAL A 324 -23.99 24.29 7.12
N GLY A 325 -24.75 24.70 6.11
CA GLY A 325 -25.22 26.08 5.94
C GLY A 325 -24.23 27.01 5.22
N LEU A 326 -23.30 26.46 4.44
CA LEU A 326 -22.42 27.22 3.57
C LEU A 326 -23.03 27.34 2.15
N ASN A 327 -22.83 28.48 1.50
CA ASN A 327 -23.35 28.78 0.15
C ASN A 327 -22.40 28.28 -0.93
#